data_b29666d8c3700317f4f9c0af4821dea4
#
_entry.id   b29666d8c3700317f4f9c0af4821dea4
#
_cell.length_a   1.000
_cell.length_b   1.000
_cell.length_c   1.000
_cell.angle_alpha   90.00
_cell.angle_beta   90.00
_cell.angle_gamma   90.00
#
_symmetry.space_group_name_H-M   'P 1'
#
loop_
_entity.id
_entity.type
_entity.pdbx_description
1 polymer ?
#
loop_
_entity_poly.entity_id
_entity_poly.type
_entity_poly.pdbx_seq_one_letter_code
_entity_poly.pdbx_strand_id
1 'polypeptide(L)'
;MVLSRTASESDASVHSTFASRYVRASLPRYTMAENSIPKEAAYQIINDELMLDGNPRLNLASFVTTWMEPECDKLIMAAINKNYVDMDEYPVTTELQNRCVNMIAHLFNAPLGEEETAVGVGTVGSSEAIMLAGLAFKRKWQNKRRAEGKPFDKPNIVTGANVQVCWEKFARYFEVELKEVKLREGYYVMDPRKAVEMVDENTICVAAILGSTLNGEFEDVKLLNDLLVEKNKETGWDTPIHVDAASGGFIAPFLYPDLEWDFRLPLVKSINVSGHKYGLVYAGIGWVIWRNKEDLPDELIFHINYLGADQPTFTLNFSKGSSQVIAQYYQLIRLGFEGYQNVMENCRENATVLKEGLEKTGRFNIVSKDNGVPLVAFSLKDNSRHDEFEVSEYLRRFGWIVPAYTMPPDAQHITVLRVVVREDFSRTLAERLVMDIQKALHELDALPPKITAKVSVTTMEATPVNGGVVKKSVIETQREITTAWKKLVMARKTNGVC
;
A
#
# COMPACT_ATOMS: atom_id res chain seq x y z
N MET A 1 31.11 -34.63 20.54
CA MET A 1 31.63 -33.52 19.70
C MET A 1 32.25 -34.01 18.38
N VAL A 2 32.97 -35.13 18.34
CA VAL A 2 33.58 -35.64 17.11
C VAL A 2 32.59 -36.27 16.14
N LEU A 3 31.52 -36.92 16.63
CA LEU A 3 30.48 -37.53 15.80
C LEU A 3 29.56 -36.51 15.07
N SER A 4 29.38 -35.31 15.62
CA SER A 4 28.59 -34.26 14.95
C SER A 4 29.36 -33.63 13.77
N ARG A 5 30.68 -33.54 13.84
CA ARG A 5 31.50 -33.04 12.73
C ARG A 5 31.54 -33.97 11.53
N THR A 6 31.67 -35.30 11.81
CA THR A 6 31.70 -36.30 10.72
C THR A 6 30.36 -36.41 9.99
N ALA A 7 29.24 -36.28 10.68
CA ALA A 7 27.93 -36.28 10.04
C ALA A 7 27.69 -35.04 9.14
N SER A 8 28.18 -33.87 9.57
CA SER A 8 28.02 -32.65 8.77
C SER A 8 28.92 -32.62 7.53
N GLU A 9 30.13 -33.16 7.61
CA GLU A 9 31.02 -33.24 6.47
C GLU A 9 30.56 -34.28 5.44
N SER A 10 30.01 -35.42 5.88
CA SER A 10 29.44 -36.41 4.97
C SER A 10 28.13 -35.92 4.30
N ASP A 11 27.31 -35.18 5.00
CA ASP A 11 26.10 -34.59 4.42
C ASP A 11 26.42 -33.42 3.50
N ALA A 12 27.45 -32.63 3.76
CA ALA A 12 27.95 -31.59 2.88
C ALA A 12 28.58 -32.13 1.60
N SER A 13 29.19 -33.33 1.64
CA SER A 13 29.75 -33.96 0.47
C SER A 13 28.72 -34.63 -0.44
N VAL A 14 27.57 -34.92 0.11
CA VAL A 14 26.43 -35.48 -0.64
C VAL A 14 25.46 -34.38 -1.15
N HIS A 15 25.96 -33.31 -1.20
CA HIS A 15 25.42 -32.25 -1.68
C HIS A 15 24.61 -32.09 -2.66
N SER A 16 24.41 -32.70 -3.06
CA SER A 16 23.31 -32.64 -3.79
C SER A 16 22.18 -32.85 -2.92
N THR A 17 21.74 -31.97 -2.58
CA THR A 17 20.61 -31.58 -1.87
C THR A 17 19.48 -32.54 -2.05
N PHE A 18 19.16 -33.01 -3.21
CA PHE A 18 18.10 -33.98 -3.48
C PHE A 18 18.39 -35.42 -3.00
N ALA A 19 19.61 -35.74 -2.69
CA ALA A 19 20.01 -37.04 -2.10
C ALA A 19 20.09 -37.00 -0.57
N SER A 20 19.99 -35.86 0.06
CA SER A 20 20.06 -35.70 1.51
C SER A 20 18.86 -36.35 2.21
N ARG A 21 19.12 -37.04 3.31
CA ARG A 21 18.07 -37.61 4.17
C ARG A 21 17.13 -36.56 4.75
N TYR A 22 17.59 -35.34 4.92
CA TYR A 22 16.80 -34.24 5.49
C TYR A 22 15.68 -33.80 4.55
N VAL A 23 15.81 -33.95 3.26
CA VAL A 23 14.77 -33.68 2.27
C VAL A 23 13.63 -34.69 2.31
N ARG A 24 13.85 -35.86 2.93
CA ARG A 24 12.83 -36.90 3.09
C ARG A 24 12.03 -36.78 4.37
N ALA A 25 12.47 -35.95 5.32
CA ALA A 25 11.76 -35.71 6.57
C ALA A 25 10.55 -34.78 6.36
N SER A 26 9.51 -35.00 7.15
CA SER A 26 8.41 -34.03 7.19
C SER A 26 8.90 -32.71 7.77
N LEU A 27 8.48 -31.58 7.14
CA LEU A 27 8.91 -30.26 7.58
C LEU A 27 8.28 -29.91 8.94
N PRO A 28 9.05 -29.35 9.88
CA PRO A 28 8.50 -28.87 11.14
C PRO A 28 7.58 -27.68 10.87
N ARG A 29 6.32 -27.77 11.28
CA ARG A 29 5.31 -26.73 11.04
C ARG A 29 4.79 -26.08 12.31
N TYR A 30 4.81 -26.79 13.43
CA TYR A 30 4.16 -26.37 14.67
C TYR A 30 5.10 -26.26 15.86
N THR A 31 6.17 -27.04 15.86
CA THR A 31 7.17 -27.07 16.92
C THR A 31 8.55 -26.90 16.32
N MET A 32 9.42 -26.23 17.03
CA MET A 32 10.84 -26.16 16.65
C MET A 32 11.43 -27.57 16.75
N ALA A 33 12.23 -27.95 15.74
CA ALA A 33 12.91 -29.24 15.74
C ALA A 33 13.88 -29.34 16.93
N GLU A 34 13.98 -30.53 17.56
CA GLU A 34 14.91 -30.76 18.66
C GLU A 34 16.37 -30.75 18.20
N ASN A 35 16.63 -31.21 16.99
CA ASN A 35 17.97 -31.35 16.43
C ASN A 35 18.21 -30.32 15.32
N SER A 36 19.45 -29.82 15.25
CA SER A 36 19.90 -28.99 14.13
C SER A 36 20.01 -29.83 12.84
N ILE A 37 19.87 -29.15 11.70
CA ILE A 37 20.12 -29.70 10.39
C ILE A 37 21.26 -28.93 9.69
N PRO A 38 21.94 -29.51 8.68
CA PRO A 38 22.93 -28.80 7.88
C PRO A 38 22.31 -27.54 7.22
N LYS A 39 23.11 -26.46 7.13
CA LYS A 39 22.66 -25.19 6.54
C LYS A 39 22.20 -25.32 5.09
N GLU A 40 22.85 -26.20 4.33
CA GLU A 40 22.52 -26.52 2.93
C GLU A 40 21.12 -27.15 2.82
N ALA A 41 20.79 -28.07 3.75
CA ALA A 41 19.46 -28.67 3.81
C ALA A 41 18.40 -27.65 4.21
N ALA A 42 18.67 -26.81 5.20
CA ALA A 42 17.77 -25.73 5.59
C ALA A 42 17.51 -24.75 4.44
N TYR A 43 18.58 -24.33 3.75
CA TYR A 43 18.48 -23.48 2.56
C TYR A 43 17.60 -24.11 1.49
N GLN A 44 17.86 -25.37 1.14
CA GLN A 44 17.10 -26.02 0.06
C GLN A 44 15.63 -26.20 0.39
N ILE A 45 15.31 -26.62 1.61
CA ILE A 45 13.93 -26.77 2.08
C ILE A 45 13.16 -25.46 1.93
N ILE A 46 13.73 -24.35 2.39
CA ILE A 46 13.10 -23.03 2.31
C ILE A 46 13.00 -22.59 0.84
N ASN A 47 14.07 -22.75 0.07
CA ASN A 47 14.09 -22.36 -1.32
C ASN A 47 13.04 -23.13 -2.16
N ASP A 48 12.86 -24.44 -1.90
CA ASP A 48 11.84 -25.25 -2.59
C ASP A 48 10.42 -24.76 -2.28
N GLU A 49 10.14 -24.33 -1.05
CA GLU A 49 8.85 -23.73 -0.70
C GLU A 49 8.65 -22.35 -1.37
N LEU A 50 9.70 -21.51 -1.41
CA LEU A 50 9.65 -20.19 -2.04
C LEU A 50 9.46 -20.27 -3.56
N MET A 51 9.85 -21.37 -4.22
CA MET A 51 9.57 -21.58 -5.64
C MET A 51 8.08 -21.68 -5.97
N LEU A 52 7.23 -21.90 -4.96
CA LEU A 52 5.77 -21.93 -5.13
C LEU A 52 5.14 -20.53 -5.08
N ASP A 53 5.90 -19.52 -4.69
CA ASP A 53 5.45 -18.13 -4.75
C ASP A 53 5.37 -17.64 -6.19
N GLY A 54 4.50 -16.65 -6.42
CA GLY A 54 4.37 -16.02 -7.73
C GLY A 54 5.61 -15.20 -8.11
N ASN A 55 5.79 -14.99 -9.40
CA ASN A 55 6.84 -14.10 -9.90
C ASN A 55 6.49 -12.62 -9.53
N PRO A 56 7.32 -11.93 -8.72
CA PRO A 56 7.03 -10.55 -8.30
C PRO A 56 6.82 -9.59 -9.47
N ARG A 57 7.54 -9.76 -10.57
CA ARG A 57 7.42 -8.92 -11.76
C ARG A 57 6.06 -9.05 -12.45
N LEU A 58 5.43 -10.23 -12.38
CA LEU A 58 4.09 -10.48 -12.95
C LEU A 58 2.96 -10.21 -11.95
N ASN A 59 3.29 -9.79 -10.72
CA ASN A 59 2.31 -9.33 -9.75
C ASN A 59 1.94 -7.88 -10.01
N LEU A 60 0.92 -7.66 -10.84
CA LEU A 60 0.44 -6.34 -11.24
C LEU A 60 -0.59 -5.76 -10.26
N ALA A 61 -0.84 -6.48 -9.15
CA ALA A 61 -1.64 -5.98 -8.03
C ALA A 61 -0.86 -5.02 -7.13
N SER A 62 0.47 -5.19 -7.08
CA SER A 62 1.34 -4.48 -6.16
C SER A 62 1.90 -3.20 -6.74
N PHE A 63 1.91 -2.15 -5.91
CA PHE A 63 2.63 -0.89 -6.19
C PHE A 63 4.09 -0.96 -5.76
N VAL A 64 4.49 -2.00 -5.05
CA VAL A 64 5.82 -2.13 -4.43
C VAL A 64 6.85 -2.50 -5.49
N THR A 65 8.00 -1.83 -5.45
CA THR A 65 9.18 -2.09 -6.27
C THR A 65 9.66 -3.53 -6.10
N THR A 66 9.93 -4.21 -7.20
CA THR A 66 10.35 -5.62 -7.23
C THR A 66 11.74 -5.83 -7.82
N TRP A 67 12.38 -4.76 -8.27
CA TRP A 67 13.73 -4.80 -8.85
C TRP A 67 14.54 -3.57 -8.48
N MET A 68 15.82 -3.75 -8.21
CA MET A 68 16.82 -2.70 -8.04
C MET A 68 18.12 -3.07 -8.76
N GLU A 69 18.99 -2.09 -9.00
CA GLU A 69 20.29 -2.32 -9.62
C GLU A 69 21.19 -3.20 -8.72
N PRO A 70 22.02 -4.09 -9.29
CA PRO A 70 22.91 -4.95 -8.51
C PRO A 70 23.89 -4.21 -7.58
N GLU A 71 24.25 -2.97 -7.91
CA GLU A 71 25.07 -2.12 -7.06
C GLU A 71 24.32 -1.75 -5.78
N CYS A 72 23.02 -1.48 -5.88
CA CYS A 72 22.18 -1.22 -4.72
C CYS A 72 22.00 -2.48 -3.87
N ASP A 73 21.79 -3.64 -4.50
CA ASP A 73 21.69 -4.92 -3.79
C ASP A 73 22.93 -5.22 -2.95
N LYS A 74 24.11 -4.90 -3.46
CA LYS A 74 25.37 -5.02 -2.69
C LYS A 74 25.39 -4.11 -1.46
N LEU A 75 24.91 -2.85 -1.60
CA LEU A 75 24.83 -1.92 -0.47
C LEU A 75 23.80 -2.40 0.57
N ILE A 76 22.64 -2.90 0.14
CA ILE A 76 21.62 -3.49 0.99
C ILE A 76 22.20 -4.64 1.81
N MET A 77 22.87 -5.59 1.16
CA MET A 77 23.48 -6.75 1.83
C MET A 77 24.62 -6.34 2.78
N ALA A 78 25.41 -5.33 2.44
CA ALA A 78 26.46 -4.81 3.32
C ALA A 78 25.93 -4.08 4.56
N ALA A 79 24.67 -3.67 4.56
CA ALA A 79 24.05 -2.89 5.63
C ALA A 79 22.93 -3.62 6.38
N ILE A 80 22.55 -4.83 5.95
CA ILE A 80 21.40 -5.56 6.51
C ILE A 80 21.54 -5.91 8.00
N ASN A 81 22.75 -5.91 8.51
CA ASN A 81 23.07 -6.20 9.90
C ASN A 81 23.13 -4.95 10.80
N LYS A 82 22.83 -3.75 10.29
CA LYS A 82 22.89 -2.51 11.05
C LYS A 82 21.50 -2.13 11.57
N ASN A 83 21.41 -1.83 12.86
CA ASN A 83 20.21 -1.29 13.49
C ASN A 83 20.34 0.24 13.62
N TYR A 84 19.75 0.99 12.73
CA TYR A 84 19.99 2.44 12.66
C TYR A 84 19.18 3.28 13.66
N VAL A 85 18.48 2.67 14.60
CA VAL A 85 18.03 3.39 15.79
C VAL A 85 19.24 3.82 16.63
N ASP A 86 20.32 3.11 16.53
CA ASP A 86 21.58 3.37 17.21
C ASP A 86 22.39 4.39 16.42
N MET A 87 22.11 5.66 16.68
CA MET A 87 22.66 6.79 15.92
C MET A 87 24.14 7.02 16.19
N ASP A 88 24.61 6.63 17.38
CA ASP A 88 26.01 6.80 17.77
C ASP A 88 26.90 5.78 17.05
N GLU A 89 26.46 4.53 16.96
CA GLU A 89 27.16 3.46 16.24
C GLU A 89 27.04 3.59 14.71
N TYR A 90 25.91 4.13 14.20
CA TYR A 90 25.65 4.27 12.78
C TYR A 90 25.36 5.71 12.35
N PRO A 91 26.24 6.68 12.66
CA PRO A 91 25.99 8.10 12.40
C PRO A 91 25.84 8.40 10.90
N VAL A 92 26.54 7.66 10.04
CA VAL A 92 26.42 7.83 8.58
C VAL A 92 25.03 7.41 8.10
N THR A 93 24.43 6.34 8.61
CA THR A 93 23.08 5.93 8.24
C THR A 93 22.04 6.98 8.66
N THR A 94 22.21 7.56 9.85
CA THR A 94 21.39 8.67 10.34
C THR A 94 21.51 9.89 9.44
N GLU A 95 22.72 10.24 9.06
CA GLU A 95 22.98 11.34 8.13
C GLU A 95 22.34 11.07 6.75
N LEU A 96 22.42 9.86 6.22
CA LEU A 96 21.76 9.49 4.96
C LEU A 96 20.24 9.59 5.05
N GLN A 97 19.66 9.22 6.21
CA GLN A 97 18.23 9.43 6.46
C GLN A 97 17.87 10.93 6.37
N ASN A 98 18.63 11.77 7.06
CA ASN A 98 18.39 13.22 7.08
C ASN A 98 18.51 13.84 5.68
N ARG A 99 19.48 13.40 4.90
CA ARG A 99 19.60 13.81 3.50
C ARG A 99 18.40 13.38 2.66
N CYS A 100 17.89 12.16 2.83
CA CYS A 100 16.67 11.73 2.17
C CYS A 100 15.47 12.60 2.57
N VAL A 101 15.31 12.89 3.86
CA VAL A 101 14.25 13.78 4.38
C VAL A 101 14.33 15.15 3.72
N ASN A 102 15.53 15.76 3.68
CA ASN A 102 15.74 17.06 3.05
C ASN A 102 15.42 17.04 1.55
N MET A 103 15.92 16.05 0.81
CA MET A 103 15.66 15.92 -0.63
C MET A 103 14.17 15.75 -0.94
N ILE A 104 13.46 14.94 -0.14
CA ILE A 104 12.02 14.71 -0.29
C ILE A 104 11.24 15.97 0.10
N ALA A 105 11.63 16.66 1.15
CA ALA A 105 11.01 17.93 1.55
C ALA A 105 11.14 18.99 0.46
N HIS A 106 12.30 19.12 -0.16
CA HIS A 106 12.51 20.01 -1.31
C HIS A 106 11.66 19.59 -2.51
N LEU A 107 11.58 18.29 -2.79
CA LEU A 107 10.73 17.77 -3.86
C LEU A 107 9.25 18.13 -3.65
N PHE A 108 8.83 18.26 -2.39
CA PHE A 108 7.46 18.65 -1.99
C PHE A 108 7.30 20.15 -1.70
N ASN A 109 8.25 20.97 -2.15
CA ASN A 109 8.22 22.42 -1.99
C ASN A 109 8.05 22.87 -0.53
N ALA A 110 8.70 22.20 0.43
CA ALA A 110 8.70 22.63 1.82
C ALA A 110 9.29 24.05 1.94
N PRO A 111 8.72 24.93 2.77
CA PRO A 111 9.18 26.31 2.93
C PRO A 111 10.45 26.37 3.80
N LEU A 112 11.57 25.85 3.27
CA LEU A 112 12.86 25.78 3.95
C LEU A 112 13.81 26.85 3.42
N GLY A 113 14.61 27.44 4.30
CA GLY A 113 15.77 28.25 3.95
C GLY A 113 16.89 27.37 3.36
N GLU A 114 17.92 28.01 2.75
CA GLU A 114 18.99 27.29 2.04
C GLU A 114 19.77 26.29 2.90
N GLU A 115 19.90 26.52 4.21
CA GLU A 115 20.61 25.66 5.15
C GLU A 115 19.68 25.08 6.24
N GLU A 116 18.37 25.22 6.07
CA GLU A 116 17.39 24.73 7.05
C GLU A 116 17.14 23.23 6.87
N THR A 117 17.15 22.49 7.96
CA THR A 117 16.88 21.05 7.96
C THR A 117 15.38 20.79 8.03
N ALA A 118 14.88 19.97 7.14
CA ALA A 118 13.49 19.56 7.11
C ALA A 118 13.12 18.70 8.33
N VAL A 119 11.86 18.79 8.74
CA VAL A 119 11.29 17.96 9.80
C VAL A 119 10.64 16.74 9.19
N GLY A 120 11.20 15.57 9.44
CA GLY A 120 10.68 14.33 8.87
C GLY A 120 11.48 13.13 9.36
N VAL A 121 11.00 11.94 8.99
CA VAL A 121 11.66 10.67 9.35
C VAL A 121 11.34 9.55 8.38
N GLY A 122 12.28 8.62 8.25
CA GLY A 122 12.07 7.32 7.64
C GLY A 122 11.27 6.39 8.55
N THR A 123 10.29 5.71 7.97
CA THR A 123 9.41 4.75 8.62
C THR A 123 9.47 3.41 7.87
N VAL A 124 8.90 2.34 8.42
CA VAL A 124 8.84 1.04 7.73
C VAL A 124 7.83 1.00 6.59
N GLY A 125 7.12 2.10 6.36
CA GLY A 125 6.13 2.26 5.29
C GLY A 125 5.13 3.36 5.60
N SER A 126 4.30 3.72 4.60
CA SER A 126 3.30 4.79 4.74
C SER A 126 2.29 4.55 5.86
N SER A 127 1.99 3.32 6.23
CA SER A 127 1.08 3.06 7.37
C SER A 127 1.63 3.63 8.68
N GLU A 128 2.91 3.45 8.97
CA GLU A 128 3.56 4.08 10.13
C GLU A 128 3.63 5.60 9.97
N ALA A 129 4.00 6.08 8.78
CA ALA A 129 4.06 7.50 8.47
C ALA A 129 2.73 8.22 8.72
N ILE A 130 1.62 7.63 8.28
CA ILE A 130 0.26 8.10 8.52
C ILE A 130 -0.08 8.13 10.01
N MET A 131 0.28 7.07 10.75
CA MET A 131 0.02 7.00 12.19
C MET A 131 0.77 8.09 12.94
N LEU A 132 2.02 8.38 12.58
CA LEU A 132 2.81 9.46 13.17
C LEU A 132 2.21 10.84 12.86
N ALA A 133 1.83 11.08 11.59
CA ALA A 133 1.18 12.32 11.20
C ALA A 133 -0.16 12.54 11.91
N GLY A 134 -1.01 11.51 11.94
CA GLY A 134 -2.29 11.55 12.63
C GLY A 134 -2.17 11.77 14.13
N LEU A 135 -1.16 11.15 14.78
CA LEU A 135 -0.85 11.39 16.20
C LEU A 135 -0.41 12.84 16.44
N ALA A 136 0.42 13.40 15.58
CA ALA A 136 0.84 14.79 15.68
C ALA A 136 -0.36 15.74 15.60
N PHE A 137 -1.28 15.54 14.64
CA PHE A 137 -2.52 16.33 14.53
C PHE A 137 -3.42 16.16 15.75
N LYS A 138 -3.65 14.92 16.20
CA LYS A 138 -4.45 14.65 17.39
C LYS A 138 -3.90 15.37 18.60
N ARG A 139 -2.60 15.28 18.85
CA ARG A 139 -1.94 15.88 20.00
C ARG A 139 -1.99 17.41 19.92
N LYS A 140 -1.71 18.00 18.76
CA LYS A 140 -1.79 19.44 18.52
C LYS A 140 -3.19 19.97 18.78
N TRP A 141 -4.23 19.29 18.26
CA TRP A 141 -5.62 19.61 18.52
C TRP A 141 -5.96 19.49 20.02
N GLN A 142 -5.57 18.41 20.69
CA GLN A 142 -5.78 18.23 22.13
C GLN A 142 -5.14 19.34 22.96
N ASN A 143 -3.91 19.72 22.65
CA ASN A 143 -3.19 20.76 23.36
C ASN A 143 -3.87 22.13 23.20
N LYS A 144 -4.31 22.47 22.00
CA LYS A 144 -5.08 23.69 21.75
C LYS A 144 -6.38 23.67 22.54
N ARG A 145 -7.16 22.60 22.51
CA ARG A 145 -8.43 22.47 23.24
C ARG A 145 -8.24 22.58 24.75
N ARG A 146 -7.19 21.98 25.31
CA ARG A 146 -6.84 22.12 26.74
C ARG A 146 -6.52 23.56 27.11
N ALA A 147 -5.73 24.25 26.30
CA ALA A 147 -5.39 25.65 26.53
C ALA A 147 -6.62 26.56 26.51
N GLU A 148 -7.64 26.21 25.70
CA GLU A 148 -8.91 26.94 25.61
C GLU A 148 -9.95 26.47 26.66
N GLY A 149 -9.64 25.49 27.52
CA GLY A 149 -10.58 24.93 28.49
C GLY A 149 -11.75 24.15 27.86
N LYS A 150 -11.60 23.66 26.64
CA LYS A 150 -12.62 22.93 25.88
C LYS A 150 -12.43 21.40 25.99
N PRO A 151 -13.48 20.60 25.80
CA PRO A 151 -13.37 19.14 25.71
C PRO A 151 -12.42 18.70 24.59
N PHE A 152 -11.62 17.65 24.83
CA PHE A 152 -10.61 17.13 23.90
C PHE A 152 -10.61 15.61 23.76
N ASP A 153 -11.75 14.98 24.05
CA ASP A 153 -11.94 13.53 24.13
C ASP A 153 -12.60 12.90 22.89
N LYS A 154 -13.10 13.73 21.96
CA LYS A 154 -13.82 13.26 20.76
C LYS A 154 -13.22 13.79 19.44
N PRO A 155 -11.95 13.47 19.14
CA PRO A 155 -11.35 13.88 17.88
C PRO A 155 -11.97 13.13 16.71
N ASN A 156 -12.11 13.78 15.57
CA ASN A 156 -12.46 13.14 14.30
C ASN A 156 -11.53 13.53 13.17
N ILE A 157 -11.52 12.71 12.12
CA ILE A 157 -10.77 12.94 10.89
C ILE A 157 -11.70 12.78 9.69
N VAL A 158 -11.55 13.62 8.69
CA VAL A 158 -12.34 13.53 7.44
C VAL A 158 -11.47 12.97 6.33
N THR A 159 -11.98 11.95 5.61
CA THR A 159 -11.32 11.31 4.48
C THR A 159 -12.34 10.96 3.39
N GLY A 160 -11.88 10.55 2.21
CA GLY A 160 -12.73 9.89 1.23
C GLY A 160 -12.92 8.41 1.54
N ALA A 161 -14.01 7.80 1.09
CA ALA A 161 -14.24 6.35 1.21
C ALA A 161 -13.29 5.50 0.34
N ASN A 162 -12.44 6.13 -0.46
CA ASN A 162 -11.35 5.52 -1.24
C ASN A 162 -10.04 5.35 -0.45
N VAL A 163 -10.08 5.58 0.88
CA VAL A 163 -8.88 5.44 1.73
C VAL A 163 -8.36 4.02 1.79
N GLN A 164 -7.08 3.94 2.04
CA GLN A 164 -6.41 2.69 2.36
C GLN A 164 -6.66 2.32 3.83
N VAL A 165 -6.73 1.04 4.15
CA VAL A 165 -7.04 0.50 5.49
C VAL A 165 -6.18 1.07 6.63
N CYS A 166 -5.04 1.68 6.34
CA CYS A 166 -4.21 2.33 7.36
C CYS A 166 -4.93 3.48 8.07
N TRP A 167 -5.83 4.20 7.39
CA TRP A 167 -6.65 5.26 8.00
C TRP A 167 -7.70 4.69 8.95
N GLU A 168 -8.33 3.57 8.58
CA GLU A 168 -9.23 2.84 9.49
C GLU A 168 -8.48 2.31 10.71
N LYS A 169 -7.25 1.79 10.51
CA LYS A 169 -6.39 1.36 11.62
C LYS A 169 -6.01 2.54 12.51
N PHE A 170 -5.61 3.68 11.93
CA PHE A 170 -5.33 4.89 12.70
C PHE A 170 -6.53 5.29 13.56
N ALA A 171 -7.69 5.43 12.94
CA ALA A 171 -8.92 5.82 13.62
C ALA A 171 -9.25 4.87 14.78
N ARG A 172 -9.19 3.57 14.54
CA ARG A 172 -9.50 2.55 15.55
C ARG A 172 -8.47 2.44 16.66
N TYR A 173 -7.17 2.49 16.32
CA TYR A 173 -6.12 2.30 17.32
C TYR A 173 -5.89 3.53 18.19
N PHE A 174 -6.14 4.70 17.66
CA PHE A 174 -5.96 5.96 18.37
C PHE A 174 -7.26 6.64 18.79
N GLU A 175 -8.38 5.93 18.73
CA GLU A 175 -9.68 6.43 19.20
C GLU A 175 -10.05 7.78 18.55
N VAL A 176 -9.99 7.83 17.23
CA VAL A 176 -10.40 8.96 16.39
C VAL A 176 -11.60 8.52 15.57
N GLU A 177 -12.66 9.31 15.56
CA GLU A 177 -13.82 9.07 14.69
C GLU A 177 -13.42 9.28 13.23
N LEU A 178 -13.70 8.28 12.37
CA LEU A 178 -13.46 8.40 10.94
C LEU A 178 -14.74 8.86 10.23
N LYS A 179 -14.70 10.04 9.64
CA LYS A 179 -15.77 10.59 8.80
C LYS A 179 -15.42 10.41 7.34
N GLU A 180 -16.19 9.61 6.63
CA GLU A 180 -15.90 9.24 5.25
C GLU A 180 -16.84 9.96 4.27
N VAL A 181 -16.26 10.69 3.33
CA VAL A 181 -16.98 11.23 2.17
C VAL A 181 -17.25 10.08 1.20
N LYS A 182 -18.52 9.78 0.98
CA LYS A 182 -18.97 8.71 0.10
C LYS A 182 -18.59 8.98 -1.35
N LEU A 183 -18.27 7.92 -2.08
CA LEU A 183 -18.04 7.98 -3.53
C LEU A 183 -19.36 8.00 -4.30
N ARG A 184 -19.27 8.24 -5.60
CA ARG A 184 -20.40 8.09 -6.52
C ARG A 184 -19.90 7.56 -7.86
N GLU A 185 -20.80 6.94 -8.60
CA GLU A 185 -20.47 6.45 -9.93
C GLU A 185 -19.89 7.57 -10.83
N GLY A 186 -18.78 7.27 -11.50
CA GLY A 186 -18.05 8.23 -12.33
C GLY A 186 -17.20 9.25 -11.56
N TYR A 187 -17.20 9.22 -10.22
CA TYR A 187 -16.39 10.10 -9.37
C TYR A 187 -15.87 9.33 -8.15
N TYR A 188 -14.68 8.78 -8.27
CA TYR A 188 -14.11 7.80 -7.34
C TYR A 188 -13.03 8.35 -6.41
N VAL A 189 -13.06 9.65 -6.16
CA VAL A 189 -12.20 10.36 -5.23
C VAL A 189 -13.04 11.18 -4.25
N MET A 190 -12.44 11.67 -3.18
CA MET A 190 -13.10 12.53 -2.21
C MET A 190 -13.59 13.83 -2.87
N ASP A 191 -14.86 14.17 -2.69
CA ASP A 191 -15.38 15.47 -3.10
C ASP A 191 -14.98 16.53 -2.07
N PRO A 192 -14.13 17.53 -2.43
CA PRO A 192 -13.62 18.51 -1.48
C PRO A 192 -14.72 19.32 -0.81
N ARG A 193 -15.82 19.62 -1.51
CA ARG A 193 -16.95 20.40 -0.97
C ARG A 193 -17.64 19.61 0.13
N LYS A 194 -17.93 18.33 -0.12
CA LYS A 194 -18.52 17.44 0.88
C LYS A 194 -17.59 17.20 2.06
N ALA A 195 -16.27 17.10 1.82
CA ALA A 195 -15.30 16.97 2.88
C ALA A 195 -15.35 18.16 3.84
N VAL A 196 -15.38 19.40 3.31
CA VAL A 196 -15.43 20.61 4.11
C VAL A 196 -16.76 20.78 4.85
N GLU A 197 -17.87 20.28 4.29
CA GLU A 197 -19.18 20.22 4.99
C GLU A 197 -19.13 19.34 6.24
N MET A 198 -18.33 18.26 6.23
CA MET A 198 -18.19 17.33 7.35
C MET A 198 -17.23 17.80 8.46
N VAL A 199 -16.43 18.85 8.20
CA VAL A 199 -15.49 19.43 9.15
C VAL A 199 -16.23 20.14 10.27
N ASP A 200 -15.84 19.84 11.52
CA ASP A 200 -16.32 20.51 12.72
C ASP A 200 -15.17 20.89 13.66
N GLU A 201 -15.50 21.42 14.83
CA GLU A 201 -14.51 21.85 15.84
C GLU A 201 -13.64 20.72 16.41
N ASN A 202 -14.05 19.45 16.21
CA ASN A 202 -13.35 18.26 16.66
C ASN A 202 -12.51 17.62 15.55
N THR A 203 -12.51 18.19 14.36
CA THR A 203 -11.74 17.67 13.23
C THR A 203 -10.26 17.99 13.39
N ILE A 204 -9.44 16.96 13.55
CA ILE A 204 -7.99 17.10 13.72
C ILE A 204 -7.26 17.38 12.41
N CYS A 205 -7.75 16.84 11.30
CA CYS A 205 -7.30 17.15 9.94
C CYS A 205 -8.28 16.59 8.89
N VAL A 206 -8.13 17.05 7.64
CA VAL A 206 -8.68 16.38 6.46
C VAL A 206 -7.54 15.68 5.76
N ALA A 207 -7.69 14.37 5.51
CA ALA A 207 -6.68 13.58 4.83
C ALA A 207 -7.07 13.39 3.36
N ALA A 208 -6.29 14.00 2.47
CA ALA A 208 -6.43 13.88 1.02
C ALA A 208 -5.44 12.85 0.47
N ILE A 209 -5.82 12.18 -0.61
CA ILE A 209 -5.00 11.13 -1.25
C ILE A 209 -4.46 11.63 -2.57
N LEU A 210 -3.14 11.57 -2.73
CA LEU A 210 -2.48 11.79 -4.01
C LEU A 210 -2.13 10.43 -4.64
N GLY A 211 -3.06 9.90 -5.42
CA GLY A 211 -2.95 8.59 -6.04
C GLY A 211 -3.76 7.49 -5.35
N SER A 212 -5.05 7.47 -5.63
CA SER A 212 -5.97 6.46 -5.12
C SER A 212 -5.52 5.04 -5.49
N THR A 213 -5.56 4.15 -4.51
CA THR A 213 -5.26 2.72 -4.72
C THR A 213 -6.26 2.07 -5.69
N LEU A 214 -7.47 2.61 -5.81
CA LEU A 214 -8.53 2.04 -6.63
C LEU A 214 -8.31 2.27 -8.13
N ASN A 215 -8.00 3.50 -8.52
CA ASN A 215 -7.96 3.90 -9.92
C ASN A 215 -6.83 4.88 -10.27
N GLY A 216 -5.94 5.18 -9.32
CA GLY A 216 -4.77 6.04 -9.52
C GLY A 216 -5.05 7.53 -9.51
N GLU A 217 -6.30 7.97 -9.40
CA GLU A 217 -6.64 9.40 -9.47
C GLU A 217 -6.04 10.20 -8.31
N PHE A 218 -5.69 11.45 -8.59
CA PHE A 218 -5.30 12.45 -7.60
C PHE A 218 -6.52 13.21 -7.11
N GLU A 219 -6.65 13.40 -5.82
CA GLU A 219 -7.66 14.28 -5.24
C GLU A 219 -7.27 15.74 -5.42
N ASP A 220 -8.26 16.62 -5.55
CA ASP A 220 -8.05 18.06 -5.73
C ASP A 220 -7.71 18.74 -4.40
N VAL A 221 -6.43 18.61 -4.01
CA VAL A 221 -5.90 19.17 -2.76
C VAL A 221 -5.95 20.70 -2.77
N LYS A 222 -5.78 21.32 -3.94
CA LYS A 222 -5.85 22.78 -4.07
C LYS A 222 -7.25 23.28 -3.75
N LEU A 223 -8.28 22.73 -4.38
CA LEU A 223 -9.65 23.11 -4.10
C LEU A 223 -10.02 22.85 -2.63
N LEU A 224 -9.58 21.70 -2.08
CA LEU A 224 -9.76 21.38 -0.66
C LEU A 224 -9.13 22.45 0.23
N ASN A 225 -7.89 22.86 -0.06
CA ASN A 225 -7.20 23.91 0.68
C ASN A 225 -7.97 25.23 0.64
N ASP A 226 -8.38 25.66 -0.55
CA ASP A 226 -9.06 26.94 -0.73
C ASP A 226 -10.39 26.97 0.03
N LEU A 227 -11.19 25.92 -0.05
CA LEU A 227 -12.44 25.79 0.71
C LEU A 227 -12.22 25.73 2.23
N LEU A 228 -11.17 25.02 2.69
CA LEU A 228 -10.84 24.98 4.12
C LEU A 228 -10.30 26.31 4.65
N VAL A 229 -9.56 27.07 3.85
CA VAL A 229 -9.14 28.44 4.22
C VAL A 229 -10.37 29.32 4.52
N GLU A 230 -11.39 29.28 3.66
CA GLU A 230 -12.61 30.02 3.88
C GLU A 230 -13.38 29.52 5.11
N LYS A 231 -13.53 28.18 5.24
CA LYS A 231 -14.19 27.57 6.41
C LYS A 231 -13.50 27.96 7.72
N ASN A 232 -12.16 27.88 7.77
CA ASN A 232 -11.39 28.26 8.95
C ASN A 232 -11.55 29.75 9.30
N LYS A 233 -11.63 30.65 8.31
CA LYS A 233 -11.93 32.10 8.53
C LYS A 233 -13.31 32.29 9.11
N GLU A 234 -14.34 31.64 8.59
CA GLU A 234 -15.71 31.75 9.03
C GLU A 234 -15.93 31.23 10.45
N THR A 235 -15.28 30.15 10.82
CA THR A 235 -15.52 29.43 12.08
C THR A 235 -14.52 29.76 13.18
N GLY A 236 -13.37 30.34 12.82
CA GLY A 236 -12.24 30.51 13.74
C GLY A 236 -11.49 29.21 14.03
N TRP A 237 -11.75 28.13 13.29
CA TRP A 237 -11.01 26.89 13.37
C TRP A 237 -9.69 27.00 12.60
N ASP A 238 -8.81 26.00 12.76
CA ASP A 238 -7.52 25.89 12.08
C ASP A 238 -7.28 24.46 11.55
N THR A 239 -8.33 23.86 11.00
CA THR A 239 -8.28 22.48 10.47
C THR A 239 -7.23 22.39 9.37
N PRO A 240 -6.19 21.53 9.53
CA PRO A 240 -5.13 21.34 8.56
C PRO A 240 -5.46 20.22 7.55
N ILE A 241 -4.60 20.09 6.54
CA ILE A 241 -4.60 18.99 5.57
C ILE A 241 -3.37 18.11 5.80
N HIS A 242 -3.59 16.80 5.78
CA HIS A 242 -2.56 15.80 5.52
C HIS A 242 -2.71 15.29 4.10
N VAL A 243 -1.59 15.14 3.37
CA VAL A 243 -1.62 14.50 2.04
C VAL A 243 -0.99 13.12 2.11
N ASP A 244 -1.83 12.11 1.93
CA ASP A 244 -1.37 10.74 1.72
C ASP A 244 -0.90 10.58 0.27
N ALA A 245 0.38 10.86 0.06
CA ALA A 245 1.03 10.74 -1.22
C ALA A 245 1.80 9.41 -1.36
N ALA A 246 1.33 8.36 -0.68
CA ALA A 246 2.02 7.06 -0.65
C ALA A 246 2.41 6.56 -2.04
N SER A 247 1.54 6.74 -3.03
CA SER A 247 1.81 6.37 -4.42
C SER A 247 2.22 7.57 -5.28
N GLY A 248 1.52 8.71 -5.14
CA GLY A 248 1.68 9.87 -6.02
C GLY A 248 2.88 10.76 -5.72
N GLY A 249 3.46 10.70 -4.51
CA GLY A 249 4.52 11.62 -4.09
C GLY A 249 5.83 11.51 -4.89
N PHE A 250 6.14 10.33 -5.42
CA PHE A 250 7.25 10.15 -6.36
C PHE A 250 6.81 10.11 -7.83
N ILE A 251 5.59 10.59 -8.14
CA ILE A 251 5.06 10.69 -9.51
C ILE A 251 4.74 12.14 -9.85
N ALA A 252 3.92 12.79 -9.04
CA ALA A 252 3.41 14.13 -9.33
C ALA A 252 4.50 15.19 -9.56
N PRO A 253 5.59 15.25 -8.77
CA PRO A 253 6.65 16.23 -9.01
C PRO A 253 7.33 16.09 -10.38
N PHE A 254 7.36 14.90 -10.93
CA PHE A 254 8.06 14.59 -12.19
C PHE A 254 7.15 14.67 -13.41
N LEU A 255 5.89 14.23 -13.31
CA LEU A 255 4.95 14.21 -14.43
C LEU A 255 4.01 15.42 -14.47
N TYR A 256 3.76 16.03 -13.32
CA TYR A 256 2.77 17.11 -13.15
C TYR A 256 3.32 18.23 -12.26
N PRO A 257 4.44 18.87 -12.62
CA PRO A 257 5.14 19.84 -11.76
C PRO A 257 4.27 21.06 -11.40
N ASP A 258 3.33 21.42 -12.27
CA ASP A 258 2.43 22.56 -12.06
C ASP A 258 1.24 22.23 -11.14
N LEU A 259 1.03 20.95 -10.80
CA LEU A 259 -0.05 20.53 -9.91
C LEU A 259 0.25 20.95 -8.47
N GLU A 260 -0.57 21.82 -7.92
CA GLU A 260 -0.45 22.26 -6.52
C GLU A 260 -1.17 21.27 -5.60
N TRP A 261 -0.41 20.50 -4.85
CA TRP A 261 -0.91 19.49 -3.91
C TRP A 261 -0.10 19.41 -2.61
N ASP A 262 1.07 20.03 -2.61
CA ASP A 262 2.13 19.90 -1.62
C ASP A 262 2.22 21.11 -0.69
N PHE A 263 3.39 21.34 -0.09
CA PHE A 263 3.61 22.45 0.84
C PHE A 263 3.52 23.85 0.21
N ARG A 264 3.29 24.00 -1.08
CA ARG A 264 2.86 25.29 -1.67
C ARG A 264 1.51 25.73 -1.12
N LEU A 265 0.67 24.77 -0.68
CA LEU A 265 -0.63 25.05 -0.08
C LEU A 265 -0.50 25.25 1.44
N PRO A 266 -0.97 26.37 2.00
CA PRO A 266 -0.68 26.76 3.39
C PRO A 266 -1.27 25.82 4.44
N LEU A 267 -2.39 25.14 4.18
CA LEU A 267 -3.01 24.22 5.12
C LEU A 267 -2.42 22.80 5.07
N VAL A 268 -1.60 22.46 4.07
CA VAL A 268 -0.88 21.19 4.05
C VAL A 268 0.24 21.24 5.10
N LYS A 269 0.08 20.47 6.18
CA LYS A 269 0.98 20.47 7.34
C LYS A 269 1.86 19.23 7.41
N SER A 270 1.45 18.12 6.80
CA SER A 270 2.29 16.96 6.64
C SER A 270 1.95 16.17 5.37
N ILE A 271 2.95 15.46 4.87
CA ILE A 271 2.85 14.61 3.68
C ILE A 271 3.57 13.30 3.99
N ASN A 272 2.95 12.16 3.66
CA ASN A 272 3.67 10.89 3.63
C ASN A 272 3.88 10.39 2.20
N VAL A 273 4.94 9.63 2.00
CA VAL A 273 5.23 8.94 0.74
C VAL A 273 5.87 7.58 0.98
N SER A 274 5.53 6.59 0.16
CA SER A 274 6.18 5.28 0.22
C SER A 274 7.42 5.24 -0.66
N GLY A 275 8.60 5.16 -0.05
CA GLY A 275 9.86 4.94 -0.77
C GLY A 275 9.86 3.60 -1.51
N HIS A 276 9.17 2.59 -0.95
CA HIS A 276 9.09 1.26 -1.52
C HIS A 276 8.05 1.07 -2.63
N LYS A 277 7.39 2.17 -3.06
CA LYS A 277 6.55 2.20 -4.26
C LYS A 277 7.32 2.90 -5.39
N TYR A 278 6.86 4.04 -5.84
CA TYR A 278 7.54 4.80 -6.90
C TYR A 278 8.79 5.57 -6.42
N GLY A 279 9.17 5.44 -5.14
CA GLY A 279 10.51 5.77 -4.68
C GLY A 279 11.58 4.76 -5.10
N LEU A 280 11.17 3.66 -5.76
CA LEU A 280 12.01 2.66 -6.43
C LEU A 280 12.93 1.89 -5.47
N VAL A 281 12.46 1.60 -4.27
CA VAL A 281 13.16 0.81 -3.24
C VAL A 281 12.34 -0.42 -2.88
N TYR A 282 12.97 -1.52 -2.54
CA TYR A 282 12.30 -2.71 -2.01
C TYR A 282 11.47 -2.41 -0.76
N ALA A 283 10.46 -3.26 -0.47
CA ALA A 283 9.56 -3.10 0.67
C ALA A 283 10.27 -2.79 1.99
N GLY A 284 9.69 -1.90 2.80
CA GLY A 284 10.17 -1.58 4.13
C GLY A 284 10.64 -0.14 4.34
N ILE A 285 10.24 0.79 3.49
CA ILE A 285 10.55 2.22 3.65
C ILE A 285 9.37 3.11 3.27
N GLY A 286 9.05 4.05 4.13
CA GLY A 286 8.16 5.19 3.89
C GLY A 286 8.73 6.43 4.56
N TRP A 287 8.21 7.57 4.19
CA TRP A 287 8.66 8.86 4.68
C TRP A 287 7.46 9.67 5.14
N VAL A 288 7.62 10.42 6.23
CA VAL A 288 6.71 11.48 6.65
C VAL A 288 7.50 12.76 6.80
N ILE A 289 6.97 13.83 6.20
CA ILE A 289 7.55 15.18 6.24
C ILE A 289 6.49 16.10 6.84
N TRP A 290 6.88 16.93 7.79
CA TRP A 290 6.08 18.02 8.32
C TRP A 290 6.50 19.34 7.69
N ARG A 291 5.54 20.25 7.56
CA ARG A 291 5.79 21.59 7.01
C ARG A 291 6.80 22.35 7.84
N ASN A 292 6.57 22.41 9.15
CA ASN A 292 7.39 23.13 10.13
C ASN A 292 7.57 22.30 11.40
N LYS A 293 8.51 22.72 12.24
CA LYS A 293 8.76 22.05 13.53
C LYS A 293 7.53 22.08 14.44
N GLU A 294 6.77 23.16 14.42
CA GLU A 294 5.56 23.34 15.23
C GLU A 294 4.42 22.38 14.85
N ASP A 295 4.51 21.73 13.71
CA ASP A 295 3.55 20.72 13.27
C ASP A 295 3.81 19.33 13.86
N LEU A 296 4.96 19.13 14.50
CA LEU A 296 5.32 17.95 15.29
C LEU A 296 5.49 18.33 16.77
N PRO A 297 4.51 18.05 17.66
CA PRO A 297 4.62 18.35 19.09
C PRO A 297 5.81 17.70 19.77
N ASP A 298 6.61 18.48 20.52
CA ASP A 298 7.83 18.00 21.18
C ASP A 298 7.57 16.84 22.16
N GLU A 299 6.39 16.77 22.77
CA GLU A 299 6.00 15.68 23.69
C GLU A 299 5.86 14.31 23.02
N LEU A 300 5.86 14.24 21.70
CA LEU A 300 5.89 13.00 20.93
C LEU A 300 7.31 12.51 20.63
N ILE A 301 8.31 13.35 20.91
CA ILE A 301 9.72 13.01 20.71
C ILE A 301 10.26 12.46 22.04
N PHE A 302 10.71 11.22 22.01
CA PHE A 302 11.31 10.55 23.16
C PHE A 302 12.82 10.67 23.08
N HIS A 303 13.45 10.94 24.21
CA HIS A 303 14.91 11.00 24.33
C HIS A 303 15.41 9.74 25.03
N ILE A 304 16.34 9.04 24.41
CA ILE A 304 16.97 7.84 24.94
C ILE A 304 18.48 8.07 25.14
N ASN A 305 19.02 7.64 26.26
CA ASN A 305 20.42 7.92 26.62
C ASN A 305 21.26 6.67 26.93
N TYR A 306 20.64 5.48 26.90
CA TYR A 306 21.35 4.24 27.26
C TYR A 306 22.14 3.64 26.08
N LEU A 307 22.06 4.24 24.88
CA LEU A 307 22.83 3.86 23.71
C LEU A 307 24.04 4.77 23.44
N GLY A 308 24.59 5.40 24.49
CA GLY A 308 25.82 6.18 24.42
C GLY A 308 25.62 7.70 24.41
N ALA A 309 24.70 8.23 23.62
CA ALA A 309 24.36 9.65 23.55
C ALA A 309 22.86 9.88 23.72
N ASP A 310 22.44 11.13 23.92
CA ASP A 310 21.03 11.51 23.88
C ASP A 310 20.51 11.45 22.46
N GLN A 311 19.60 10.51 22.19
CA GLN A 311 19.09 10.22 20.85
C GLN A 311 17.58 10.45 20.80
N PRO A 312 17.10 11.40 19.97
CA PRO A 312 15.68 11.64 19.80
C PRO A 312 15.04 10.55 18.92
N THR A 313 13.91 10.02 19.34
CA THR A 313 13.11 9.09 18.56
C THR A 313 11.63 9.37 18.70
N PHE A 314 10.86 9.23 17.63
CA PHE A 314 9.40 9.37 17.63
C PHE A 314 8.69 8.38 16.70
N THR A 315 9.44 7.46 16.09
CA THR A 315 8.86 6.38 15.29
C THR A 315 8.18 5.34 16.18
N LEU A 316 7.13 4.67 15.65
CA LEU A 316 6.45 3.60 16.38
C LEU A 316 7.34 2.38 16.53
N ASN A 317 8.19 2.09 15.54
CA ASN A 317 9.17 1.03 15.63
C ASN A 317 10.47 1.56 16.24
N PHE A 318 11.04 0.81 17.18
CA PHE A 318 12.31 1.16 17.80
C PHE A 318 13.47 0.64 16.94
N SER A 319 13.73 -0.65 16.95
CA SER A 319 14.77 -1.26 16.10
C SER A 319 14.37 -1.26 14.64
N LYS A 320 15.26 -0.78 13.77
CA LYS A 320 15.02 -0.61 12.33
C LYS A 320 16.24 -0.98 11.52
N GLY A 321 16.04 -1.73 10.42
CA GLY A 321 17.11 -2.05 9.47
C GLY A 321 17.51 -0.82 8.64
N SER A 322 18.79 -0.62 8.41
CA SER A 322 19.34 0.52 7.68
C SER A 322 19.26 0.39 6.16
N SER A 323 19.10 -0.83 5.66
CA SER A 323 19.26 -1.16 4.23
C SER A 323 18.36 -0.33 3.31
N GLN A 324 17.10 -0.14 3.68
CA GLN A 324 16.13 0.60 2.86
C GLN A 324 16.40 2.11 2.83
N VAL A 325 16.88 2.67 3.93
CA VAL A 325 17.30 4.10 3.98
C VAL A 325 18.48 4.32 3.04
N ILE A 326 19.47 3.43 3.09
CA ILE A 326 20.65 3.48 2.21
C ILE A 326 20.22 3.31 0.75
N ALA A 327 19.33 2.37 0.47
CA ALA A 327 18.79 2.14 -0.86
C ALA A 327 18.01 3.35 -1.39
N GLN A 328 17.22 4.03 -0.53
CA GLN A 328 16.54 5.26 -0.93
C GLN A 328 17.52 6.37 -1.30
N TYR A 329 18.55 6.57 -0.49
CA TYR A 329 19.58 7.56 -0.79
C TYR A 329 20.32 7.22 -2.10
N TYR A 330 20.65 5.94 -2.30
CA TYR A 330 21.22 5.46 -3.57
C TYR A 330 20.35 5.86 -4.76
N GLN A 331 19.04 5.59 -4.72
CA GLN A 331 18.13 5.95 -5.80
C GLN A 331 18.05 7.45 -6.05
N LEU A 332 17.98 8.24 -4.97
CA LEU A 332 17.90 9.70 -5.09
C LEU A 332 19.13 10.29 -5.77
N ILE A 333 20.34 9.82 -5.44
CA ILE A 333 21.58 10.34 -6.05
C ILE A 333 21.90 9.69 -7.40
N ARG A 334 21.52 8.40 -7.60
CA ARG A 334 21.79 7.66 -8.84
C ARG A 334 20.92 8.15 -9.99
N LEU A 335 19.65 8.35 -9.74
CA LEU A 335 18.70 8.80 -10.74
C LEU A 335 18.63 10.32 -10.86
N GLY A 336 18.68 11.02 -9.73
CA GLY A 336 18.42 12.45 -9.71
C GLY A 336 17.00 12.76 -10.22
N PHE A 337 16.70 14.02 -10.46
CA PHE A 337 15.39 14.45 -10.96
C PHE A 337 15.10 13.89 -12.35
N GLU A 338 16.07 14.03 -13.28
CA GLU A 338 15.93 13.56 -14.66
C GLU A 338 15.69 12.05 -14.77
N GLY A 339 16.43 11.26 -13.99
CA GLY A 339 16.26 9.80 -14.01
C GLY A 339 14.91 9.36 -13.48
N TYR A 340 14.41 9.95 -12.37
CA TYR A 340 13.06 9.71 -11.89
C TYR A 340 12.01 10.12 -12.92
N GLN A 341 12.16 11.30 -13.55
CA GLN A 341 11.24 11.75 -14.59
C GLN A 341 11.17 10.74 -15.74
N ASN A 342 12.31 10.31 -16.26
CA ASN A 342 12.39 9.33 -17.35
C ASN A 342 11.71 8.00 -16.99
N VAL A 343 11.90 7.51 -15.75
CA VAL A 343 11.24 6.28 -15.27
C VAL A 343 9.73 6.47 -15.21
N MET A 344 9.24 7.59 -14.66
CA MET A 344 7.81 7.86 -14.52
C MET A 344 7.14 8.08 -15.89
N GLU A 345 7.79 8.73 -16.82
CA GLU A 345 7.33 8.89 -18.21
C GLU A 345 7.21 7.53 -18.89
N ASN A 346 8.21 6.66 -18.76
CA ASN A 346 8.15 5.29 -19.31
C ASN A 346 6.99 4.48 -18.68
N CYS A 347 6.76 4.58 -17.37
CA CYS A 347 5.62 3.94 -16.74
C CYS A 347 4.28 4.45 -17.32
N ARG A 348 4.14 5.77 -17.51
CA ARG A 348 2.95 6.39 -18.10
C ARG A 348 2.73 5.94 -19.54
N GLU A 349 3.77 5.89 -20.36
CA GLU A 349 3.71 5.40 -21.74
C GLU A 349 3.27 3.93 -21.80
N ASN A 350 3.82 3.07 -20.95
CA ASN A 350 3.44 1.66 -20.89
C ASN A 350 2.00 1.47 -20.39
N ALA A 351 1.52 2.32 -19.48
CA ALA A 351 0.12 2.35 -19.08
C ALA A 351 -0.79 2.75 -20.25
N THR A 352 -0.39 3.72 -21.06
CA THR A 352 -1.11 4.13 -22.27
C THR A 352 -1.19 2.99 -23.31
N VAL A 353 -0.06 2.30 -23.55
CA VAL A 353 -0.04 1.11 -24.44
C VAL A 353 -1.03 0.04 -23.98
N LEU A 354 -1.05 -0.26 -22.68
CA LEU A 354 -1.98 -1.21 -22.10
C LEU A 354 -3.44 -0.74 -22.27
N LYS A 355 -3.72 0.52 -21.92
CA LYS A 355 -5.06 1.11 -22.06
C LYS A 355 -5.57 1.01 -23.49
N GLU A 356 -4.79 1.48 -24.47
CA GLU A 356 -5.16 1.42 -25.90
C GLU A 356 -5.36 -0.03 -26.37
N GLY A 357 -4.52 -0.96 -25.89
CA GLY A 357 -4.68 -2.38 -26.18
C GLY A 357 -6.01 -2.93 -25.68
N LEU A 358 -6.40 -2.59 -24.45
CA LEU A 358 -7.68 -2.98 -23.86
C LEU A 358 -8.87 -2.36 -24.60
N GLU A 359 -8.80 -1.08 -24.96
CA GLU A 359 -9.84 -0.37 -25.74
C GLU A 359 -10.06 -1.02 -27.10
N LYS A 360 -8.97 -1.40 -27.79
CA LYS A 360 -9.03 -2.10 -29.10
C LYS A 360 -9.74 -3.45 -29.04
N THR A 361 -9.78 -4.11 -27.87
CA THR A 361 -10.58 -5.34 -27.72
C THR A 361 -12.08 -5.12 -27.82
N GLY A 362 -12.53 -3.88 -27.57
CA GLY A 362 -13.95 -3.52 -27.53
C GLY A 362 -14.73 -4.06 -26.31
N ARG A 363 -14.06 -4.79 -25.40
CA ARG A 363 -14.69 -5.55 -24.31
C ARG A 363 -14.73 -4.80 -22.98
N PHE A 364 -13.97 -3.72 -22.83
CA PHE A 364 -13.77 -3.05 -21.54
C PHE A 364 -14.17 -1.58 -21.56
N ASN A 365 -14.63 -1.10 -20.41
CA ASN A 365 -14.69 0.32 -20.05
C ASN A 365 -13.43 0.64 -19.25
N ILE A 366 -12.76 1.74 -19.57
CA ILE A 366 -11.62 2.23 -18.79
C ILE A 366 -12.17 3.12 -17.66
N VAL A 367 -11.80 2.80 -16.42
CA VAL A 367 -12.27 3.47 -15.19
C VAL A 367 -11.23 4.46 -14.68
N SER A 368 -9.93 4.16 -14.87
CA SER A 368 -8.84 5.10 -14.53
C SER A 368 -8.78 6.27 -15.51
N LYS A 369 -8.30 7.42 -15.03
CA LYS A 369 -8.03 8.59 -15.85
C LYS A 369 -6.59 8.59 -16.36
N ASP A 370 -6.30 9.44 -17.36
CA ASP A 370 -4.95 9.55 -17.92
C ASP A 370 -3.99 10.29 -16.98
N ASN A 371 -4.52 11.16 -16.11
CA ASN A 371 -3.75 11.87 -15.11
C ASN A 371 -3.83 11.14 -13.77
N GLY A 372 -2.68 10.83 -13.20
CA GLY A 372 -2.60 10.12 -11.92
C GLY A 372 -1.40 9.17 -11.85
N VAL A 373 -1.54 8.16 -11.01
CA VAL A 373 -0.56 7.08 -10.89
C VAL A 373 -0.60 6.22 -12.16
N PRO A 374 0.55 5.82 -12.74
CA PRO A 374 0.60 4.91 -13.88
C PRO A 374 -0.05 3.56 -13.57
N LEU A 375 -1.32 3.45 -13.84
CA LEU A 375 -2.10 2.20 -13.72
C LEU A 375 -3.29 2.24 -14.68
N VAL A 376 -3.84 1.08 -14.96
CA VAL A 376 -5.09 0.95 -15.73
C VAL A 376 -6.11 0.17 -14.91
N ALA A 377 -7.20 0.83 -14.53
CA ALA A 377 -8.37 0.20 -13.95
C ALA A 377 -9.47 0.11 -15.00
N PHE A 378 -10.07 -1.06 -15.16
CA PHE A 378 -11.02 -1.33 -16.22
C PHE A 378 -12.07 -2.36 -15.81
N SER A 379 -13.27 -2.27 -16.37
CA SER A 379 -14.40 -3.17 -16.13
C SER A 379 -14.90 -3.77 -17.42
N LEU A 380 -15.55 -4.93 -17.36
CA LEU A 380 -16.22 -5.52 -18.50
C LEU A 380 -17.41 -4.64 -18.95
N LYS A 381 -17.59 -4.45 -20.25
CA LYS A 381 -18.80 -3.81 -20.80
C LYS A 381 -20.04 -4.70 -20.66
N ASP A 382 -19.83 -6.00 -20.73
CA ASP A 382 -20.85 -7.02 -20.56
C ASP A 382 -20.30 -8.10 -19.62
N ASN A 383 -20.85 -8.18 -18.41
CA ASN A 383 -20.53 -9.16 -17.39
C ASN A 383 -21.63 -10.20 -17.19
N SER A 384 -22.56 -10.33 -18.15
CA SER A 384 -23.70 -11.24 -18.06
C SER A 384 -23.30 -12.72 -18.12
N ARG A 385 -22.17 -13.05 -18.77
CA ARG A 385 -21.67 -14.42 -18.94
C ARG A 385 -20.57 -14.78 -17.97
N HIS A 386 -19.66 -13.87 -17.73
CA HIS A 386 -18.54 -13.99 -16.78
C HIS A 386 -18.19 -12.61 -16.23
N ASP A 387 -17.58 -12.58 -15.06
CA ASP A 387 -17.23 -11.34 -14.36
C ASP A 387 -15.71 -11.11 -14.30
N GLU A 388 -15.31 -9.98 -13.75
CA GLU A 388 -13.91 -9.57 -13.61
C GLU A 388 -13.10 -10.54 -12.71
N PHE A 389 -13.75 -11.18 -11.73
CA PHE A 389 -13.09 -12.16 -10.86
C PHE A 389 -12.70 -13.41 -11.63
N GLU A 390 -13.53 -13.85 -12.57
CA GLU A 390 -13.23 -15.00 -13.43
C GLU A 390 -12.10 -14.67 -14.41
N VAL A 391 -12.10 -13.47 -14.99
CA VAL A 391 -10.97 -13.01 -15.82
C VAL A 391 -9.68 -12.99 -15.02
N SER A 392 -9.71 -12.46 -13.79
CA SER A 392 -8.56 -12.46 -12.88
C SER A 392 -8.04 -13.87 -12.60
N GLU A 393 -8.93 -14.83 -12.33
CA GLU A 393 -8.58 -16.23 -12.07
C GLU A 393 -7.95 -16.90 -13.31
N TYR A 394 -8.49 -16.64 -14.49
CA TYR A 394 -7.94 -17.19 -15.74
C TYR A 394 -6.54 -16.65 -16.05
N LEU A 395 -6.28 -15.38 -15.76
CA LEU A 395 -4.97 -14.77 -15.98
C LEU A 395 -3.87 -15.41 -15.13
N ARG A 396 -4.21 -15.99 -13.97
CA ARG A 396 -3.25 -16.74 -13.14
C ARG A 396 -2.66 -17.96 -13.86
N ARG A 397 -3.37 -18.53 -14.82
CA ARG A 397 -2.87 -19.66 -15.65
C ARG A 397 -1.69 -19.25 -16.52
N PHE A 398 -1.61 -17.96 -16.85
CA PHE A 398 -0.48 -17.38 -17.60
C PHE A 398 0.59 -16.77 -16.67
N GLY A 399 0.43 -16.90 -15.33
CA GLY A 399 1.34 -16.35 -14.34
C GLY A 399 1.03 -14.91 -13.92
N TRP A 400 0.03 -14.26 -14.52
CA TRP A 400 -0.33 -12.89 -14.17
C TRP A 400 -1.15 -12.84 -12.88
N ILE A 401 -0.83 -11.88 -12.00
CA ILE A 401 -1.65 -11.53 -10.84
C ILE A 401 -2.26 -10.17 -11.13
N VAL A 402 -3.50 -10.16 -11.64
CA VAL A 402 -4.30 -8.96 -11.89
C VAL A 402 -5.50 -9.01 -10.94
N PRO A 403 -5.59 -8.14 -9.93
CA PRO A 403 -6.67 -8.18 -8.95
C PRO A 403 -7.99 -7.72 -9.56
N ALA A 404 -9.07 -8.38 -9.16
CA ALA A 404 -10.43 -7.90 -9.34
C ALA A 404 -11.02 -7.52 -7.97
N TYR A 405 -11.76 -6.42 -7.91
CA TYR A 405 -12.41 -5.95 -6.68
C TYR A 405 -13.61 -5.08 -7.00
N THR A 406 -14.52 -4.97 -6.03
CA THR A 406 -15.66 -4.03 -6.10
C THR A 406 -15.23 -2.67 -5.56
N MET A 407 -15.81 -1.61 -6.12
CA MET A 407 -15.60 -0.26 -5.62
C MET A 407 -16.19 -0.09 -4.21
N PRO A 408 -15.76 0.93 -3.43
CA PRO A 408 -16.26 1.19 -2.07
C PRO A 408 -17.76 1.50 -2.00
N PRO A 409 -18.31 1.70 -0.78
CA PRO A 409 -19.72 2.06 -0.57
C PRO A 409 -20.22 3.15 -1.52
N ASP A 410 -21.46 2.97 -1.98
CA ASP A 410 -22.20 3.73 -2.99
C ASP A 410 -21.75 3.55 -4.46
N ALA A 411 -20.67 2.79 -4.70
CA ALA A 411 -20.24 2.35 -6.04
C ALA A 411 -19.99 0.83 -6.10
N GLN A 412 -20.46 0.04 -5.13
CA GLN A 412 -20.16 -1.39 -4.98
C GLN A 412 -20.67 -2.28 -6.11
N HIS A 413 -21.61 -1.79 -6.93
CA HIS A 413 -22.10 -2.49 -8.11
C HIS A 413 -21.08 -2.52 -9.26
N ILE A 414 -20.02 -1.71 -9.15
CA ILE A 414 -18.95 -1.64 -10.13
C ILE A 414 -17.80 -2.54 -9.66
N THR A 415 -17.48 -3.52 -10.50
CA THR A 415 -16.31 -4.39 -10.34
C THR A 415 -15.25 -3.98 -11.34
N VAL A 416 -14.00 -3.97 -10.91
CA VAL A 416 -12.88 -3.57 -11.77
C VAL A 416 -11.72 -4.54 -11.67
N LEU A 417 -10.98 -4.66 -12.75
CA LEU A 417 -9.62 -5.20 -12.82
C LEU A 417 -8.65 -4.03 -12.77
N ARG A 418 -7.49 -4.20 -12.13
CA ARG A 418 -6.48 -3.15 -12.06
C ARG A 418 -5.08 -3.68 -12.34
N VAL A 419 -4.37 -3.00 -13.20
CA VAL A 419 -2.96 -3.24 -13.51
C VAL A 419 -2.14 -2.04 -13.07
N VAL A 420 -1.24 -2.23 -12.12
CA VAL A 420 -0.25 -1.23 -11.71
C VAL A 420 0.96 -1.34 -12.62
N VAL A 421 1.37 -0.22 -13.21
CA VAL A 421 2.51 -0.16 -14.10
C VAL A 421 3.70 0.41 -13.32
N ARG A 422 4.67 -0.47 -13.03
CA ARG A 422 5.92 -0.13 -12.34
C ARG A 422 7.07 -0.03 -13.34
N GLU A 423 8.23 0.34 -12.85
CA GLU A 423 9.47 0.50 -13.64
C GLU A 423 9.89 -0.76 -14.41
N ASP A 424 9.56 -1.93 -13.88
CA ASP A 424 9.89 -3.24 -14.45
C ASP A 424 8.82 -3.79 -15.43
N PHE A 425 7.72 -3.03 -15.63
CA PHE A 425 6.66 -3.40 -16.58
C PHE A 425 6.91 -2.77 -17.94
N SER A 426 7.51 -3.54 -18.84
CA SER A 426 7.88 -3.08 -20.18
C SER A 426 6.69 -3.05 -21.15
N ARG A 427 6.85 -2.33 -22.26
CA ARG A 427 5.91 -2.34 -23.39
C ARG A 427 5.58 -3.76 -23.86
N THR A 428 6.60 -4.61 -23.99
CA THR A 428 6.40 -6.02 -24.37
C THR A 428 5.47 -6.76 -23.40
N LEU A 429 5.62 -6.50 -22.09
CA LEU A 429 4.72 -7.09 -21.08
C LEU A 429 3.30 -6.53 -21.20
N ALA A 430 3.13 -5.25 -21.49
CA ALA A 430 1.82 -4.63 -21.71
C ALA A 430 1.11 -5.27 -22.91
N GLU A 431 1.78 -5.38 -24.04
CA GLU A 431 1.25 -6.02 -25.26
C GLU A 431 0.93 -7.51 -25.02
N ARG A 432 1.81 -8.22 -24.32
CA ARG A 432 1.60 -9.64 -23.95
C ARG A 432 0.40 -9.82 -23.05
N LEU A 433 0.23 -8.95 -22.04
CA LEU A 433 -0.92 -9.01 -21.13
C LEU A 433 -2.23 -8.84 -21.90
N VAL A 434 -2.31 -7.89 -22.85
CA VAL A 434 -3.49 -7.72 -23.69
C VAL A 434 -3.82 -9.00 -24.47
N MET A 435 -2.81 -9.64 -25.06
CA MET A 435 -3.00 -10.92 -25.77
C MET A 435 -3.51 -12.02 -24.84
N ASP A 436 -2.99 -12.12 -23.63
CA ASP A 436 -3.39 -13.16 -22.68
C ASP A 436 -4.77 -12.86 -22.07
N ILE A 437 -5.16 -11.59 -21.92
CA ILE A 437 -6.53 -11.17 -21.58
C ILE A 437 -7.51 -11.60 -22.70
N GLN A 438 -7.16 -11.39 -23.97
CA GLN A 438 -7.99 -11.82 -25.10
C GLN A 438 -8.18 -13.35 -25.12
N LYS A 439 -7.11 -14.11 -24.83
CA LYS A 439 -7.21 -15.59 -24.72
C LYS A 439 -8.10 -15.99 -23.54
N ALA A 440 -7.92 -15.37 -22.38
CA ALA A 440 -8.77 -15.62 -21.21
C ALA A 440 -10.24 -15.38 -21.53
N LEU A 441 -10.56 -14.26 -22.18
CA LEU A 441 -11.93 -13.97 -22.61
C LEU A 441 -12.47 -14.98 -23.62
N HIS A 442 -11.65 -15.38 -24.60
CA HIS A 442 -12.05 -16.39 -25.60
C HIS A 442 -12.37 -17.74 -24.94
N GLU A 443 -11.54 -18.19 -24.00
CA GLU A 443 -11.79 -19.43 -23.26
C GLU A 443 -13.03 -19.32 -22.37
N LEU A 444 -13.24 -18.19 -21.69
CA LEU A 444 -14.42 -17.93 -20.87
C LEU A 444 -15.70 -17.89 -21.72
N ASP A 445 -15.66 -17.26 -22.90
CA ASP A 445 -16.78 -17.19 -23.83
C ASP A 445 -17.17 -18.57 -24.41
N ALA A 446 -16.21 -19.51 -24.50
CA ALA A 446 -16.43 -20.87 -24.93
C ALA A 446 -17.08 -21.77 -23.86
N LEU A 447 -17.07 -21.34 -22.58
CA LEU A 447 -17.73 -22.08 -21.51
C LEU A 447 -19.27 -22.02 -21.67
N PRO A 448 -19.99 -23.11 -21.32
CA PRO A 448 -21.43 -23.07 -21.30
C PRO A 448 -21.93 -21.96 -20.36
N PRO A 449 -23.01 -21.26 -20.71
CA PRO A 449 -23.55 -20.19 -19.87
C PRO A 449 -23.89 -20.74 -18.49
N LYS A 450 -23.46 -20.01 -17.45
CA LYS A 450 -23.85 -20.34 -16.08
C LYS A 450 -25.38 -20.36 -16.02
N ILE A 451 -25.96 -21.46 -15.57
CA ILE A 451 -27.38 -21.51 -15.22
C ILE A 451 -27.53 -20.65 -13.96
N THR A 452 -27.63 -19.35 -14.12
CA THR A 452 -28.11 -18.48 -13.07
C THR A 452 -29.60 -18.73 -12.99
N ALA A 453 -30.01 -19.67 -12.14
CA ALA A 453 -31.37 -19.76 -11.70
C ALA A 453 -31.71 -18.43 -10.99
N LYS A 454 -32.23 -17.46 -11.75
CA LYS A 454 -33.02 -16.38 -11.15
C LYS A 454 -34.23 -17.05 -10.54
N VAL A 455 -34.12 -17.47 -9.29
CA VAL A 455 -35.28 -17.81 -8.47
C VAL A 455 -35.99 -16.49 -8.26
N SER A 456 -36.98 -16.20 -9.10
CA SER A 456 -38.03 -15.23 -8.78
C SER A 456 -38.66 -15.70 -7.47
N VAL A 457 -38.39 -14.97 -6.40
CA VAL A 457 -39.09 -15.16 -5.13
C VAL A 457 -40.52 -14.67 -5.35
N THR A 458 -41.37 -15.58 -5.81
CA THR A 458 -42.79 -15.40 -5.67
C THR A 458 -43.10 -15.71 -4.20
N THR A 459 -43.48 -14.69 -3.47
CA THR A 459 -44.03 -14.80 -2.12
C THR A 459 -45.21 -15.76 -2.13
N MET A 460 -45.02 -16.99 -1.70
CA MET A 460 -46.09 -17.86 -1.27
C MET A 460 -46.11 -17.84 0.25
N GLU A 461 -47.23 -17.40 0.77
CA GLU A 461 -47.59 -17.52 2.20
C GLU A 461 -47.45 -18.96 2.67
N ALA A 462 -46.67 -19.19 3.67
CA ALA A 462 -46.45 -20.51 4.26
C ALA A 462 -47.48 -20.79 5.32
N THR A 463 -48.30 -21.83 5.11
CA THR A 463 -48.98 -22.53 6.17
C THR A 463 -48.05 -23.57 6.82
N PRO A 464 -48.07 -23.76 8.15
CA PRO A 464 -47.11 -24.62 8.83
C PRO A 464 -47.57 -26.10 8.80
N VAL A 465 -46.71 -27.00 8.28
CA VAL A 465 -46.84 -28.45 8.47
C VAL A 465 -45.51 -29.01 8.96
N ASN A 466 -45.64 -29.83 9.99
CA ASN A 466 -44.63 -30.50 10.79
C ASN A 466 -43.58 -31.32 10.01
N GLY A 467 -42.36 -31.27 10.50
CA GLY A 467 -41.40 -32.40 10.50
C GLY A 467 -40.85 -32.83 9.13
N GLY A 468 -40.00 -32.07 8.52
CA GLY A 468 -39.22 -32.50 7.34
C GLY A 468 -37.87 -31.82 7.29
N VAL A 469 -36.81 -32.59 6.96
CA VAL A 469 -35.45 -32.10 6.72
C VAL A 469 -35.52 -30.93 5.74
N VAL A 470 -35.24 -29.74 6.21
CA VAL A 470 -35.17 -28.51 5.37
C VAL A 470 -34.04 -28.70 4.38
N LYS A 471 -34.34 -28.93 3.12
CA LYS A 471 -33.37 -28.91 2.03
C LYS A 471 -32.92 -27.46 1.88
N LYS A 472 -31.69 -27.18 2.30
CA LYS A 472 -31.04 -25.88 2.08
C LYS A 472 -31.03 -25.55 0.58
N SER A 473 -31.26 -24.29 0.26
CA SER A 473 -31.14 -23.83 -1.12
C SER A 473 -29.71 -23.97 -1.65
N VAL A 474 -29.54 -24.15 -2.94
CA VAL A 474 -28.20 -24.23 -3.60
C VAL A 474 -27.36 -23.01 -3.23
N ILE A 475 -27.99 -21.83 -3.11
CA ILE A 475 -27.35 -20.57 -2.73
C ILE A 475 -26.87 -20.59 -1.29
N GLU A 476 -27.65 -21.15 -0.34
CA GLU A 476 -27.24 -21.30 1.06
C GLU A 476 -26.11 -22.31 1.20
N THR A 477 -26.17 -23.42 0.50
CA THR A 477 -25.11 -24.43 0.46
C THR A 477 -23.81 -23.84 -0.13
N GLN A 478 -23.91 -23.03 -1.20
CA GLN A 478 -22.76 -22.38 -1.83
C GLN A 478 -22.19 -21.27 -0.95
N ARG A 479 -23.00 -20.52 -0.21
CA ARG A 479 -22.55 -19.56 0.80
C ARG A 479 -21.86 -20.25 1.97
N GLU A 480 -22.39 -21.38 2.44
CA GLU A 480 -21.76 -22.17 3.50
C GLU A 480 -20.42 -22.75 3.05
N ILE A 481 -20.34 -23.30 1.84
CA ILE A 481 -19.09 -23.81 1.25
C ILE A 481 -18.10 -22.66 1.11
N THR A 482 -18.52 -21.50 0.58
CA THR A 482 -17.66 -20.33 0.45
C THR A 482 -17.18 -19.79 1.80
N THR A 483 -18.07 -19.80 2.79
CA THR A 483 -17.75 -19.36 4.18
C THR A 483 -16.83 -20.37 4.86
N ALA A 484 -17.06 -21.67 4.67
CA ALA A 484 -16.18 -22.72 5.17
C ALA A 484 -14.81 -22.67 4.51
N TRP A 485 -14.76 -22.42 3.19
CA TRP A 485 -13.53 -22.23 2.44
C TRP A 485 -12.78 -20.96 2.90
N LYS A 486 -13.48 -19.84 3.07
CA LYS A 486 -12.90 -18.62 3.64
C LYS A 486 -12.34 -18.86 5.05
N LYS A 487 -13.08 -19.57 5.90
CA LYS A 487 -12.59 -19.96 7.23
C LYS A 487 -11.37 -20.88 7.14
N LEU A 488 -11.35 -21.84 6.24
CA LEU A 488 -10.24 -22.77 6.04
C LEU A 488 -9.00 -22.06 5.50
N VAL A 489 -9.18 -21.17 4.54
CA VAL A 489 -8.12 -20.32 3.97
C VAL A 489 -7.63 -19.31 4.99
N MET A 490 -8.51 -18.71 5.77
CA MET A 490 -8.16 -17.83 6.89
C MET A 490 -7.46 -18.61 8.02
N ALA A 491 -7.93 -19.78 8.39
CA ALA A 491 -7.27 -20.64 9.39
C ALA A 491 -5.89 -21.14 8.92
N ARG A 492 -5.66 -21.29 7.61
CA ARG A 492 -4.34 -21.60 7.05
C ARG A 492 -3.44 -20.37 6.88
N LYS A 493 -4.02 -19.17 6.80
CA LYS A 493 -3.28 -17.91 6.63
C LYS A 493 -2.94 -17.21 7.93
N THR A 494 -3.50 -17.61 9.05
CA THR A 494 -3.32 -16.85 10.28
C THR A 494 -2.66 -17.65 11.37
N ASN A 495 -1.35 -17.68 11.34
CA ASN A 495 -0.56 -17.53 12.56
C ASN A 495 0.48 -16.39 12.42
N GLY A 496 0.22 -15.44 11.57
CA GLY A 496 0.92 -14.17 11.47
C GLY A 496 -0.10 -13.06 11.22
N VAL A 497 -0.32 -12.24 12.22
CA VAL A 497 -1.03 -10.97 12.04
C VAL A 497 -0.11 -10.06 11.25
N CYS A 498 -0.38 -9.85 9.96
CA CYS A 498 0.11 -8.73 9.18
C CYS A 498 -1.00 -7.73 8.99
#